data_b1848c76066d5b79e0f7f15e555a0d84
#
_entry.id   b1848c76066d5b79e0f7f15e555a0d84
#
_cell.length_a   1.000
_cell.length_b   1.000
_cell.length_c   1.000
_cell.angle_alpha   90.00
_cell.angle_beta   90.00
_cell.angle_gamma   90.00
#
_symmetry.space_group_name_H-M   'P 1'
#
loop_
_entity.id
_entity.type
_entity.pdbx_description
1 polymer ?
#
loop_
_entity_poly.entity_id
_entity_poly.type
_entity_poly.pdbx_seq_one_letter_code
_entity_poly.pdbx_strand_id
1 'polypeptide(L)'
;MNAREGTPPTAGDIEEIAARVFETIPETLRKHAAEVRIRVVEFPTAEVMREMEIVSSFDLLGLYQGVPIGDKSVSDVRHDIDMIFLYRRPLLDYWVENNARLEDVVRHVLIHEIGHHFGFSDDDMEDIEE
;
A
#
# COMPACT_ATOMS: atom_id res chain seq x y z
N MET A 1 13.71 20.46 -12.74
CA MET A 1 14.47 20.13 -11.55
C MET A 1 13.57 20.08 -10.33
N ASN A 2 13.86 19.17 -9.46
CA ASN A 2 13.09 18.99 -8.26
C ASN A 2 13.56 19.93 -7.15
N ALA A 3 12.65 20.71 -6.58
CA ALA A 3 12.98 21.60 -5.47
C ALA A 3 13.46 20.85 -4.22
N ARG A 4 13.32 19.53 -4.24
CA ARG A 4 13.71 18.66 -3.13
C ARG A 4 14.96 17.86 -3.40
N GLU A 5 15.78 18.34 -4.32
CA GLU A 5 17.06 17.70 -4.59
C GLU A 5 17.84 17.55 -3.28
N GLY A 6 18.28 16.32 -3.00
CA GLY A 6 18.95 16.00 -1.75
C GLY A 6 18.02 15.66 -0.59
N THR A 7 16.71 15.76 -0.79
CA THR A 7 15.73 15.43 0.24
C THR A 7 14.99 14.14 -0.14
N PRO A 8 14.86 13.18 0.79
CA PRO A 8 14.13 11.96 0.49
C PRO A 8 12.65 12.27 0.21
N PRO A 9 11.97 11.44 -0.61
CA PRO A 9 10.54 11.60 -0.83
C PRO A 9 9.78 11.61 0.50
N THR A 10 8.84 12.55 0.63
CA THR A 10 8.00 12.67 1.82
C THR A 10 6.81 11.74 1.72
N ALA A 11 6.07 11.59 2.82
CA ALA A 11 4.81 10.85 2.80
C ALA A 11 3.86 11.41 1.75
N GLY A 12 3.76 12.74 1.66
CA GLY A 12 2.92 13.39 0.64
C GLY A 12 3.38 13.08 -0.78
N ASP A 13 4.69 13.04 -1.00
CA ASP A 13 5.22 12.67 -2.31
C ASP A 13 4.80 11.25 -2.70
N ILE A 14 4.89 10.32 -1.76
CA ILE A 14 4.54 8.94 -2.01
C ILE A 14 3.02 8.80 -2.22
N GLU A 15 2.22 9.57 -1.49
CA GLU A 15 0.77 9.58 -1.68
C GLU A 15 0.40 10.04 -3.09
N GLU A 16 1.07 11.07 -3.60
CA GLU A 16 0.85 11.54 -4.96
C GLU A 16 1.25 10.48 -5.99
N ILE A 17 2.39 9.84 -5.77
CA ILE A 17 2.84 8.74 -6.63
C ILE A 17 1.82 7.62 -6.62
N ALA A 18 1.35 7.24 -5.44
CA ALA A 18 0.41 6.14 -5.30
C ALA A 18 -0.92 6.44 -6.00
N ALA A 19 -1.43 7.66 -5.88
CA ALA A 19 -2.68 8.05 -6.55
C ALA A 19 -2.53 7.96 -8.06
N ARG A 20 -1.41 8.45 -8.60
CA ARG A 20 -1.15 8.42 -10.02
C ARG A 20 -0.95 6.99 -10.53
N VAL A 21 -0.18 6.20 -9.78
CA VAL A 21 0.10 4.82 -10.14
C VAL A 21 -1.15 3.96 -10.08
N PHE A 22 -2.01 4.20 -9.10
CA PHE A 22 -3.25 3.45 -8.95
C PHE A 22 -4.09 3.48 -10.23
N GLU A 23 -4.13 4.64 -10.90
CA GLU A 23 -4.88 4.79 -12.15
C GLU A 23 -4.29 3.99 -13.30
N THR A 24 -3.05 3.56 -13.19
CA THR A 24 -2.40 2.74 -14.22
C THR A 24 -2.58 1.24 -14.00
N ILE A 25 -3.10 0.85 -12.86
CA ILE A 25 -3.34 -0.57 -12.57
C ILE A 25 -4.49 -1.07 -13.44
N PRO A 26 -4.35 -2.24 -14.08
CA PRO A 26 -5.41 -2.76 -14.94
C PRO A 26 -6.76 -2.86 -14.22
N GLU A 27 -7.83 -2.56 -14.93
CA GLU A 27 -9.16 -2.53 -14.36
C GLU A 27 -9.60 -3.87 -13.78
N THR A 28 -9.11 -4.97 -14.34
CA THR A 28 -9.42 -6.31 -13.83
C THR A 28 -9.07 -6.45 -12.35
N LEU A 29 -8.05 -5.72 -11.89
CA LEU A 29 -7.67 -5.70 -10.49
C LEU A 29 -8.24 -4.47 -9.78
N ARG A 30 -8.10 -3.30 -10.41
CA ARG A 30 -8.49 -2.01 -9.81
C ARG A 30 -9.96 -1.95 -9.45
N LYS A 31 -10.84 -2.59 -10.22
CA LYS A 31 -12.27 -2.58 -9.95
C LYS A 31 -12.64 -3.17 -8.57
N HIS A 32 -11.81 -4.07 -8.06
CA HIS A 32 -12.05 -4.67 -6.74
C HIS A 32 -11.75 -3.69 -5.61
N ALA A 33 -10.95 -2.68 -5.88
CA ALA A 33 -10.50 -1.70 -4.89
C ALA A 33 -10.93 -0.28 -5.25
N ALA A 34 -12.10 -0.14 -5.91
CA ALA A 34 -12.54 1.15 -6.42
C ALA A 34 -12.69 2.22 -5.34
N GLU A 35 -13.01 1.81 -4.12
CA GLU A 35 -13.22 2.75 -3.02
C GLU A 35 -12.10 2.72 -1.98
N VAL A 36 -10.99 2.07 -2.32
CA VAL A 36 -9.86 2.00 -1.39
C VAL A 36 -9.26 3.39 -1.19
N ARG A 37 -8.82 3.64 0.03
CA ARG A 37 -8.07 4.85 0.37
C ARG A 37 -6.65 4.47 0.66
N ILE A 38 -5.72 5.28 0.19
CA ILE A 38 -4.30 5.03 0.36
C ILE A 38 -3.75 6.04 1.35
N ARG A 39 -3.03 5.56 2.34
CA ARG A 39 -2.42 6.41 3.34
C ARG A 39 -0.96 6.00 3.55
N VAL A 40 -0.08 6.98 3.63
CA VAL A 40 1.34 6.73 3.86
C VAL A 40 1.67 7.11 5.30
N VAL A 41 2.24 6.15 6.03
CA VAL A 41 2.72 6.35 7.40
C VAL A 41 4.18 5.88 7.45
N GLU A 42 4.90 6.23 8.52
CA GLU A 42 6.34 5.96 8.57
C GLU A 42 6.67 4.48 8.71
N PHE A 43 6.00 3.79 9.62
CA PHE A 43 6.25 2.38 9.92
C PHE A 43 4.95 1.68 10.28
N PRO A 44 4.89 0.34 10.13
CA PRO A 44 3.75 -0.40 10.67
C PRO A 44 3.71 -0.27 12.19
N THR A 45 2.51 -0.33 12.74
CA THR A 45 2.34 -0.30 14.19
C THR A 45 2.81 -1.62 14.82
N ALA A 46 3.07 -1.59 16.13
CA ALA A 46 3.42 -2.81 16.84
C ALA A 46 2.33 -3.87 16.71
N GLU A 47 1.06 -3.45 16.72
CA GLU A 47 -0.06 -4.36 16.55
C GLU A 47 -0.04 -5.06 15.21
N VAL A 48 0.17 -4.30 14.13
CA VAL A 48 0.28 -4.87 12.78
C VAL A 48 1.45 -5.84 12.71
N MET A 49 2.59 -5.47 13.29
CA MET A 49 3.76 -6.33 13.28
C MET A 49 3.48 -7.67 13.96
N ARG A 50 2.76 -7.64 15.07
CA ARG A 50 2.38 -8.88 15.77
C ARG A 50 1.42 -9.72 14.95
N GLU A 51 0.40 -9.09 14.37
CA GLU A 51 -0.59 -9.80 13.57
C GLU A 51 0.03 -10.44 12.32
N MET A 52 0.98 -9.76 11.71
CA MET A 52 1.64 -10.23 10.48
C MET A 52 2.88 -11.06 10.78
N GLU A 53 3.19 -11.28 12.05
CA GLU A 53 4.36 -12.05 12.50
C GLU A 53 5.66 -11.52 11.90
N ILE A 54 5.83 -10.21 11.94
CA ILE A 54 6.99 -9.53 11.38
C ILE A 54 7.95 -9.15 12.49
N VAL A 55 9.23 -9.47 12.31
CA VAL A 55 10.26 -9.17 13.29
C VAL A 55 10.83 -7.78 13.11
N SER A 56 11.13 -7.39 11.87
CA SER A 56 11.69 -6.08 11.58
C SER A 56 10.62 -5.16 10.99
N SER A 57 10.58 -3.92 11.48
CA SER A 57 9.65 -2.92 10.96
C SER A 57 9.90 -2.57 9.49
N PHE A 58 11.06 -2.94 8.94
CA PHE A 58 11.39 -2.72 7.55
C PHE A 58 10.93 -3.85 6.61
N ASP A 59 10.38 -4.92 7.17
CA ASP A 59 10.01 -6.09 6.36
C ASP A 59 8.63 -6.01 5.73
N LEU A 60 7.86 -4.97 6.04
CA LEU A 60 6.53 -4.80 5.48
C LEU A 60 6.46 -3.46 4.75
N LEU A 61 6.20 -3.52 3.44
CA LEU A 61 6.15 -2.32 2.60
C LEU A 61 4.76 -1.69 2.55
N GLY A 62 3.72 -2.49 2.73
CA GLY A 62 2.35 -2.02 2.72
C GLY A 62 1.39 -3.07 3.23
N LEU A 63 0.14 -2.67 3.45
CA LEU A 63 -0.88 -3.57 3.97
C LEU A 63 -2.28 -3.10 3.55
N TYR A 64 -3.06 -4.02 2.98
CA TYR A 64 -4.47 -3.77 2.70
C TYR A 64 -5.25 -4.17 3.94
N GLN A 65 -6.07 -3.27 4.45
CA GLN A 65 -6.78 -3.51 5.69
C GLN A 65 -8.15 -2.84 5.68
N GLY A 66 -9.17 -3.58 6.11
CA GLY A 66 -10.47 -2.97 6.39
C GLY A 66 -10.41 -2.28 7.75
N VAL A 67 -10.73 -1.00 7.78
CA VAL A 67 -10.72 -0.23 9.02
C VAL A 67 -12.16 0.10 9.42
N PRO A 68 -12.61 -0.40 10.57
CA PRO A 68 -13.98 -0.12 11.03
C PRO A 68 -14.20 1.37 11.24
N ILE A 69 -15.38 1.86 10.82
CA ILE A 69 -15.79 3.24 11.06
C ILE A 69 -17.13 3.27 11.75
N GLY A 70 -17.35 4.31 12.52
CA GLY A 70 -18.63 4.55 13.16
C GLY A 70 -18.79 3.86 14.50
N ASP A 71 -19.98 4.08 15.07
CA ASP A 71 -20.30 3.58 16.41
C ASP A 71 -20.85 2.15 16.31
N LYS A 72 -20.29 1.27 17.10
CA LYS A 72 -20.66 -0.14 17.12
C LYS A 72 -21.96 -0.40 17.86
N SER A 73 -22.51 0.58 18.60
CA SER A 73 -23.53 0.31 19.59
C SER A 73 -24.94 0.22 19.05
N VAL A 74 -25.23 0.77 17.87
CA VAL A 74 -26.61 0.99 17.44
C VAL A 74 -27.04 0.08 16.29
N SER A 75 -26.09 -0.51 15.60
CA SER A 75 -26.42 -1.30 14.43
C SER A 75 -25.52 -2.51 14.36
N ASP A 76 -26.08 -3.64 13.99
CA ASP A 76 -25.31 -4.86 13.74
C ASP A 76 -24.51 -4.76 12.45
N VAL A 77 -24.70 -3.72 11.67
CA VAL A 77 -23.99 -3.52 10.41
C VAL A 77 -22.68 -2.81 10.70
N ARG A 78 -21.58 -3.50 10.42
CA ARG A 78 -20.25 -2.88 10.52
C ARG A 78 -19.92 -2.24 9.19
N HIS A 79 -19.49 -1.00 9.26
CA HIS A 79 -19.01 -0.29 8.09
C HIS A 79 -17.50 -0.20 8.19
N ASP A 80 -16.83 -0.73 7.19
CA ASP A 80 -15.38 -0.67 7.11
C ASP A 80 -14.99 0.22 5.95
N ILE A 81 -13.91 0.95 6.12
CA ILE A 81 -13.26 1.64 5.01
C ILE A 81 -12.08 0.76 4.60
N ASP A 82 -12.00 0.46 3.32
CA ASP A 82 -10.85 -0.26 2.79
C ASP A 82 -9.67 0.69 2.65
N MET A 83 -8.57 0.33 3.30
CA MET A 83 -7.36 1.14 3.32
C MET A 83 -6.18 0.35 2.81
N ILE A 84 -5.31 1.00 2.07
CA ILE A 84 -3.97 0.47 1.83
C ILE A 84 -3.02 1.40 2.55
N PHE A 85 -2.29 0.84 3.51
CA PHE A 85 -1.22 1.57 4.17
C PHE A 85 0.08 1.30 3.43
N LEU A 86 0.81 2.36 3.12
CA LEU A 86 2.16 2.26 2.58
C LEU A 86 3.10 2.75 3.66
N TYR A 87 4.16 2.01 3.91
CA TYR A 87 5.10 2.33 4.98
C TYR A 87 6.31 3.00 4.38
N ARG A 88 6.42 4.31 4.61
CA ARG A 88 7.40 5.16 3.95
C ARG A 88 8.84 4.67 4.14
N ARG A 89 9.24 4.41 5.38
CA ARG A 89 10.63 4.04 5.64
C ARG A 89 11.00 2.68 5.05
N PRO A 90 10.18 1.64 5.20
CA PRO A 90 10.44 0.39 4.48
C PRO A 90 10.46 0.54 2.97
N LEU A 91 9.55 1.34 2.40
CA LEU A 91 9.54 1.58 0.95
C LEU A 91 10.82 2.24 0.47
N LEU A 92 11.27 3.27 1.17
CA LEU A 92 12.50 3.98 0.78
C LEU A 92 13.72 3.08 0.88
N ASP A 93 13.77 2.26 1.93
CA ASP A 93 14.86 1.30 2.13
C ASP A 93 14.92 0.31 0.98
N TYR A 94 13.78 -0.27 0.63
CA TYR A 94 13.69 -1.21 -0.49
C TYR A 94 14.09 -0.56 -1.81
N TRP A 95 13.58 0.65 -2.04
CA TRP A 95 13.86 1.41 -3.25
C TRP A 95 15.36 1.63 -3.44
N VAL A 96 16.02 2.09 -2.40
CA VAL A 96 17.46 2.38 -2.46
C VAL A 96 18.26 1.08 -2.66
N GLU A 97 17.92 0.02 -1.94
CA GLU A 97 18.65 -1.24 -2.03
C GLU A 97 18.51 -1.92 -3.39
N ASN A 98 17.36 -1.77 -4.02
CA ASN A 98 17.08 -2.46 -5.27
C ASN A 98 17.33 -1.61 -6.52
N ASN A 99 17.79 -0.39 -6.34
CA ASN A 99 18.07 0.52 -7.45
C ASN A 99 16.92 0.58 -8.46
N ALA A 100 15.71 0.57 -7.95
CA ALA A 100 14.50 0.59 -8.76
C ALA A 100 13.93 2.00 -8.87
N ARG A 101 12.94 2.18 -9.72
CA ARG A 101 12.18 3.42 -9.73
C ARG A 101 11.14 3.36 -8.62
N LEU A 102 11.00 4.46 -7.89
CA LEU A 102 10.06 4.48 -6.77
C LEU A 102 8.63 4.20 -7.21
N GLU A 103 8.24 4.73 -8.38
CA GLU A 103 6.92 4.48 -8.95
C GLU A 103 6.68 2.99 -9.18
N ASP A 104 7.69 2.27 -9.63
CA ASP A 104 7.58 0.83 -9.87
C ASP A 104 7.46 0.07 -8.56
N VAL A 105 8.17 0.49 -7.53
CA VAL A 105 8.07 -0.12 -6.20
C VAL A 105 6.66 0.08 -5.65
N VAL A 106 6.14 1.30 -5.72
CA VAL A 106 4.79 1.61 -5.23
C VAL A 106 3.75 0.80 -6.01
N ARG A 107 3.90 0.73 -7.33
CA ARG A 107 2.97 -0.03 -8.17
C ARG A 107 2.97 -1.51 -7.80
N HIS A 108 4.15 -2.08 -7.60
CA HIS A 108 4.29 -3.46 -7.18
C HIS A 108 3.56 -3.73 -5.86
N VAL A 109 3.76 -2.86 -4.88
CA VAL A 109 3.13 -3.03 -3.57
C VAL A 109 1.61 -2.93 -3.69
N LEU A 110 1.10 -1.94 -4.43
CA LEU A 110 -0.34 -1.80 -4.60
C LEU A 110 -0.96 -3.02 -5.26
N ILE A 111 -0.34 -3.51 -6.34
CA ILE A 111 -0.84 -4.70 -7.04
C ILE A 111 -0.87 -5.91 -6.10
N HIS A 112 0.21 -6.12 -5.37
CA HIS A 112 0.32 -7.29 -4.49
C HIS A 112 -0.65 -7.22 -3.32
N GLU A 113 -0.83 -6.04 -2.72
CA GLU A 113 -1.75 -5.91 -1.59
C GLU A 113 -3.20 -6.08 -2.03
N ILE A 114 -3.58 -5.47 -3.13
CA ILE A 114 -4.93 -5.63 -3.67
C ILE A 114 -5.14 -7.08 -4.10
N GLY A 115 -4.18 -7.63 -4.82
CA GLY A 115 -4.28 -9.00 -5.32
C GLY A 115 -4.43 -10.02 -4.21
N HIS A 116 -3.59 -9.96 -3.21
CA HIS A 116 -3.66 -10.88 -2.07
C HIS A 116 -4.99 -10.77 -1.34
N HIS A 117 -5.45 -9.54 -1.14
CA HIS A 117 -6.70 -9.31 -0.42
C HIS A 117 -7.89 -9.93 -1.14
N PHE A 118 -7.89 -9.91 -2.47
CA PHE A 118 -8.98 -10.45 -3.28
C PHE A 118 -8.70 -11.84 -3.86
N GLY A 119 -7.65 -12.48 -3.39
CA GLY A 119 -7.41 -13.89 -3.71
C GLY A 119 -6.73 -14.17 -5.05
N PHE A 120 -6.10 -13.18 -5.64
CA PHE A 120 -5.33 -13.40 -6.87
C PHE A 120 -4.07 -14.18 -6.55
N SER A 121 -3.68 -15.08 -7.44
CA SER A 121 -2.43 -15.83 -7.28
C SER A 121 -1.22 -14.98 -7.64
N ASP A 122 -0.04 -15.41 -7.21
CA ASP A 122 1.19 -14.74 -7.59
C ASP A 122 1.38 -14.70 -9.10
N ASP A 123 1.00 -15.78 -9.80
CA ASP A 123 1.07 -15.83 -11.26
C ASP A 123 0.17 -14.80 -11.91
N ASP A 124 -1.05 -14.66 -11.38
CA ASP A 124 -2.00 -13.65 -11.87
C ASP A 124 -1.43 -12.25 -11.71
N MET A 125 -0.79 -11.99 -10.57
CA MET A 125 -0.23 -10.66 -10.30
C MET A 125 0.99 -10.37 -11.16
N GLU A 126 1.81 -11.37 -11.44
CA GLU A 126 2.93 -11.22 -12.36
C GLU A 126 2.45 -10.84 -13.76
N ASP A 127 1.39 -11.50 -14.23
CA ASP A 127 0.81 -11.19 -15.54
C ASP A 127 0.30 -9.75 -15.57
N ILE A 128 -0.31 -9.30 -14.49
CA ILE A 128 -0.84 -7.93 -14.40
C ILE A 128 0.28 -6.90 -14.42
N GLU A 129 1.40 -7.20 -13.79
CA GLU A 129 2.53 -6.28 -13.73
C GLU A 129 3.27 -6.12 -15.06
N GLU A 130 3.22 -7.13 -15.89
CA GLU A 130 3.78 -7.07 -17.23
C GLU A 130 2.92 -6.18 -18.14
#